data_fb0a5a6b08ce33944d1f7aa1406206cf
#
_entry.id   fb0a5a6b08ce33944d1f7aa1406206cf
#
_cell.length_a   1.000
_cell.length_b   1.000
_cell.length_c   1.000
_cell.angle_alpha   90.00
_cell.angle_beta   90.00
_cell.angle_gamma   90.00
#
_symmetry.space_group_name_H-M   'P 1'
#
loop_
_entity.id
_entity.type
_entity.pdbx_description
1 polymer ?
#
loop_
_entity_poly.entity_id
_entity_poly.type
_entity_poly.pdbx_seq_one_letter_code
_entity_poly.pdbx_strand_id
1 'polypeptide(L)'
;LIREHFCDGLGDCLPECPTGAISFEEREAPEYDEKAVQEAQKKTLQNWPVQIKLAPANAPYFNDAKLLIAADCTAYAYASFHQDFIRNKVTLIGCPKLDQVDYSDKLTEIIQNNNIQSVTIVRMEVPCCGGLEMAAKKALQNSGKFLPWQVITISIDGNIME
;
A
#
# COMPACT_ATOMS: atom_id res chain seq x y z
N LEU A 1 10.72 -8.31 15.64
CA LEU A 1 11.73 -9.38 15.51
C LEU A 1 12.49 -9.16 14.21
N ILE A 2 13.71 -8.69 14.31
CA ILE A 2 14.62 -8.58 13.17
C ILE A 2 14.95 -10.00 12.73
N ARG A 3 14.84 -10.29 11.45
CA ARG A 3 15.23 -11.59 10.91
C ARG A 3 16.74 -11.75 11.02
N GLU A 4 17.20 -12.86 11.59
CA GLU A 4 18.62 -13.09 11.95
C GLU A 4 19.59 -12.91 10.78
N HIS A 5 19.22 -13.31 9.55
CA HIS A 5 20.03 -13.17 8.34
C HIS A 5 20.09 -11.73 7.77
N PHE A 6 19.46 -10.76 8.43
CA PHE A 6 19.55 -9.33 8.10
C PHE A 6 20.55 -8.58 8.98
N CYS A 7 21.18 -9.26 9.94
CA CYS A 7 22.18 -8.69 10.79
C CYS A 7 23.57 -8.91 10.18
N ASP A 8 24.31 -7.83 9.98
CA ASP A 8 25.71 -7.85 9.52
C ASP A 8 26.73 -8.07 10.64
N GLY A 9 26.27 -8.07 11.89
CA GLY A 9 27.10 -8.32 13.07
C GLY A 9 27.98 -7.15 13.50
N LEU A 10 27.92 -5.98 12.82
CA LEU A 10 28.78 -4.82 13.13
C LEU A 10 28.40 -4.09 14.43
N GLY A 11 27.16 -4.29 14.91
CA GLY A 11 26.71 -3.74 16.18
C GLY A 11 26.33 -2.25 16.16
N ASP A 12 26.45 -1.57 15.04
CA ASP A 12 26.18 -0.13 14.90
C ASP A 12 24.71 0.25 15.18
N CYS A 13 23.82 -0.75 15.12
CA CYS A 13 22.39 -0.59 15.44
C CYS A 13 22.10 -0.68 16.95
N LEU A 14 23.09 -0.97 17.78
CA LEU A 14 22.92 -1.14 19.23
C LEU A 14 23.23 0.20 19.92
N PRO A 15 22.23 1.01 20.23
CA PRO A 15 22.45 2.18 21.06
C PRO A 15 22.86 1.72 22.45
N GLU A 16 23.83 2.39 23.08
CA GLU A 16 24.09 2.23 24.49
C GLU A 16 22.79 2.49 25.27
N CYS A 17 22.18 1.42 25.76
CA CYS A 17 20.94 1.54 26.51
C CYS A 17 21.27 1.93 27.96
N PRO A 18 20.94 3.14 28.42
CA PRO A 18 21.31 3.61 29.77
C PRO A 18 20.57 2.83 30.89
N THR A 19 19.56 2.06 30.53
CA THR A 19 18.80 1.25 31.50
C THR A 19 19.21 -0.23 31.52
N GLY A 20 20.20 -0.64 30.68
CA GLY A 20 20.63 -2.04 30.59
C GLY A 20 19.58 -3.01 30.05
N ALA A 21 18.55 -2.50 29.35
CA ALA A 21 17.47 -3.31 28.81
C ALA A 21 17.86 -4.12 27.56
N ILE A 22 19.07 -3.90 27.02
CA ILE A 22 19.59 -4.61 25.85
C ILE A 22 20.71 -5.54 26.35
N SER A 23 20.57 -6.83 26.07
CA SER A 23 21.59 -7.84 26.35
C SER A 23 22.02 -8.53 25.06
N PHE A 24 23.24 -9.04 25.06
CA PHE A 24 23.81 -9.80 23.94
C PHE A 24 23.81 -11.28 24.26
N GLU A 25 23.50 -12.08 23.26
CA GLU A 25 23.66 -13.51 23.30
C GLU A 25 24.47 -13.95 22.08
N GLU A 26 25.62 -14.54 22.27
CA GLU A 26 26.41 -15.14 21.20
C GLU A 26 25.80 -16.47 20.82
N ARG A 27 25.39 -16.62 19.55
CA ARG A 27 24.87 -17.86 18.99
C ARG A 27 25.25 -17.98 17.53
N GLU A 28 25.26 -19.19 17.01
CA GLU A 28 25.35 -19.39 15.56
C GLU A 28 24.11 -18.82 14.88
N ALA A 29 24.31 -17.86 13.99
CA ALA A 29 23.27 -17.25 13.16
C ALA A 29 23.45 -17.67 11.70
N PRO A 30 22.38 -17.69 10.90
CA PRO A 30 22.49 -17.85 9.45
C PRO A 30 23.40 -16.78 8.83
N GLU A 31 24.16 -17.15 7.80
CA GLU A 31 25.01 -16.23 7.07
C GLU A 31 24.19 -15.03 6.53
N TYR A 32 24.79 -13.85 6.54
CA TYR A 32 24.14 -12.62 6.04
C TYR A 32 23.77 -12.77 4.57
N ASP A 33 22.47 -12.62 4.28
CA ASP A 33 21.93 -12.70 2.92
C ASP A 33 21.71 -11.29 2.35
N GLU A 34 22.74 -10.76 1.70
CA GLU A 34 22.70 -9.45 1.04
C GLU A 34 21.56 -9.36 0.02
N LYS A 35 21.26 -10.45 -0.71
CA LYS A 35 20.18 -10.45 -1.70
C LYS A 35 18.82 -10.33 -1.04
N ALA A 36 18.59 -11.06 0.06
CA ALA A 36 17.35 -10.97 0.81
C ALA A 36 17.16 -9.58 1.44
N VAL A 37 18.25 -8.94 1.90
CA VAL A 37 18.22 -7.56 2.41
C VAL A 37 17.90 -6.56 1.29
N GLN A 38 18.56 -6.68 0.15
CA GLN A 38 18.28 -5.83 -1.01
C GLN A 38 16.85 -6.01 -1.53
N GLU A 39 16.31 -7.23 -1.53
CA GLU A 39 14.91 -7.48 -1.88
C GLU A 39 13.94 -6.90 -0.87
N ALA A 40 14.26 -6.94 0.41
CA ALA A 40 13.44 -6.33 1.47
C ALA A 40 13.46 -4.79 1.41
N GLN A 41 14.59 -4.22 0.96
CA GLN A 41 14.76 -2.77 0.75
C GLN A 41 14.25 -2.30 -0.62
N LYS A 42 13.89 -3.19 -1.53
CA LYS A 42 13.31 -2.81 -2.81
C LYS A 42 12.12 -1.87 -2.59
N LYS A 43 12.18 -0.73 -3.26
CA LYS A 43 11.14 0.29 -3.26
C LYS A 43 9.77 -0.36 -3.46
N THR A 44 8.95 -0.40 -2.42
CA THR A 44 7.63 -1.04 -2.46
C THR A 44 6.67 -0.23 -3.32
N LEU A 45 6.75 1.11 -3.24
CA LEU A 45 5.94 2.04 -4.02
C LEU A 45 6.46 2.14 -5.46
N GLN A 46 5.60 1.82 -6.43
CA GLN A 46 5.96 1.74 -7.84
C GLN A 46 5.71 3.02 -8.65
N ASN A 47 4.90 3.94 -8.12
CA ASN A 47 4.49 5.15 -8.82
C ASN A 47 4.58 6.41 -7.95
N TRP A 48 4.70 7.54 -8.61
CA TRP A 48 4.58 8.88 -8.06
C TRP A 48 3.99 9.82 -9.12
N PRO A 49 3.02 10.69 -8.79
CA PRO A 49 2.37 10.86 -7.47
C PRO A 49 1.40 9.73 -7.11
N VAL A 50 1.05 9.62 -5.82
CA VAL A 50 0.09 8.62 -5.32
C VAL A 50 -1.32 9.17 -5.15
N GLN A 51 -1.48 10.48 -4.98
CA GLN A 51 -2.79 11.10 -4.81
C GLN A 51 -3.60 11.02 -6.10
N ILE A 52 -4.85 10.54 -6.02
CA ILE A 52 -5.76 10.38 -7.17
C ILE A 52 -5.87 11.68 -7.96
N LYS A 53 -6.00 12.81 -7.29
CA LYS A 53 -6.13 14.14 -7.92
C LYS A 53 -4.90 14.55 -8.74
N LEU A 54 -3.71 14.11 -8.31
CA LEU A 54 -2.43 14.50 -8.90
C LEU A 54 -1.93 13.50 -9.95
N ALA A 55 -2.37 12.25 -9.91
CA ALA A 55 -1.91 11.24 -10.85
C ALA A 55 -2.37 11.55 -12.28
N PRO A 56 -1.46 11.60 -13.28
CA PRO A 56 -1.85 11.74 -14.68
C PRO A 56 -2.63 10.50 -15.13
N ALA A 57 -3.75 10.71 -15.85
CA ALA A 57 -4.63 9.59 -16.22
C ALA A 57 -3.99 8.58 -17.19
N ASN A 58 -3.01 9.02 -17.98
CA ASN A 58 -2.33 8.20 -19.00
C ASN A 58 -0.86 7.95 -18.66
N ALA A 59 -0.54 7.83 -17.37
CA ALA A 59 0.84 7.58 -16.97
C ALA A 59 1.31 6.17 -17.36
N PRO A 60 2.56 6.01 -17.82
CA PRO A 60 3.08 4.70 -18.28
C PRO A 60 3.04 3.59 -17.23
N TYR A 61 3.08 3.95 -15.93
CA TYR A 61 3.04 2.99 -14.86
C TYR A 61 1.68 2.30 -14.68
N PHE A 62 0.62 2.78 -15.36
CA PHE A 62 -0.68 2.10 -15.37
C PHE A 62 -0.75 0.93 -16.36
N ASN A 63 0.19 0.80 -17.28
CA ASN A 63 0.20 -0.32 -18.22
C ASN A 63 0.42 -1.64 -17.48
N ASP A 64 -0.48 -2.59 -17.73
CA ASP A 64 -0.49 -3.93 -17.10
C ASP A 64 -0.47 -3.89 -15.57
N ALA A 65 -0.99 -2.81 -14.99
CA ALA A 65 -0.94 -2.60 -13.56
C ALA A 65 -2.05 -3.36 -12.80
N LYS A 66 -1.69 -3.85 -11.63
CA LYS A 66 -2.64 -4.15 -10.57
C LYS A 66 -2.85 -2.85 -9.78
N LEU A 67 -4.05 -2.31 -9.82
CA LEU A 67 -4.36 -1.00 -9.23
C LEU A 67 -4.81 -1.16 -7.77
N LEU A 68 -4.18 -0.42 -6.88
CA LEU A 68 -4.62 -0.24 -5.50
C LEU A 68 -5.25 1.16 -5.36
N ILE A 69 -6.49 1.22 -4.90
CA ILE A 69 -7.18 2.46 -4.53
C ILE A 69 -7.41 2.41 -3.02
N ALA A 70 -6.72 3.26 -2.26
CA ALA A 70 -6.75 3.20 -0.82
C ALA A 70 -7.14 4.55 -0.18
N ALA A 71 -7.86 4.49 0.94
CA ALA A 71 -8.11 5.67 1.74
C ALA A 71 -6.82 6.11 2.46
N ASP A 72 -6.59 7.41 2.58
CA ASP A 72 -5.36 7.99 3.16
C ASP A 72 -5.01 7.41 4.54
N CYS A 73 -6.01 7.11 5.36
CA CYS A 73 -5.80 6.62 6.72
C CYS A 73 -5.37 5.15 6.80
N THR A 74 -5.58 4.35 5.74
CA THR A 74 -5.41 2.89 5.81
C THR A 74 -3.97 2.46 6.06
N ALA A 75 -3.00 3.17 5.46
CA ALA A 75 -1.58 2.88 5.65
C ALA A 75 -1.07 3.21 7.06
N TYR A 76 -1.75 4.10 7.78
CA TYR A 76 -1.44 4.45 9.16
C TYR A 76 -2.11 3.49 10.14
N ALA A 77 -3.31 3.01 9.82
CA ALA A 77 -4.04 2.10 10.68
C ALA A 77 -3.50 0.67 10.64
N TYR A 78 -3.12 0.18 9.45
CA TYR A 78 -2.70 -1.20 9.24
C TYR A 78 -1.17 -1.31 9.11
N ALA A 79 -0.53 -1.93 10.09
CA ALA A 79 0.94 -1.96 10.22
C ALA A 79 1.67 -2.59 9.01
N SER A 80 1.10 -3.63 8.38
CA SER A 80 1.70 -4.33 7.24
C SER A 80 1.25 -3.78 5.88
N PHE A 81 0.70 -2.56 5.82
CA PHE A 81 0.06 -2.02 4.62
C PHE A 81 0.96 -2.05 3.37
N HIS A 82 2.23 -1.69 3.51
CA HIS A 82 3.18 -1.70 2.40
C HIS A 82 3.43 -3.10 1.86
N GLN A 83 3.52 -4.09 2.75
CA GLN A 83 3.82 -5.48 2.37
C GLN A 83 2.62 -6.17 1.74
N ASP A 84 1.43 -5.96 2.28
CA ASP A 84 0.24 -6.72 1.92
C ASP A 84 -0.55 -6.03 0.78
N PHE A 85 -0.52 -4.70 0.72
CA PHE A 85 -1.32 -3.96 -0.24
C PHE A 85 -0.52 -3.22 -1.30
N ILE A 86 0.57 -2.51 -0.96
CA ILE A 86 1.33 -1.70 -1.93
C ILE A 86 2.22 -2.55 -2.83
N ARG A 87 2.81 -3.62 -2.29
CA ARG A 87 3.74 -4.45 -3.03
C ARG A 87 3.14 -4.95 -4.35
N ASN A 88 3.85 -4.73 -5.45
CA ASN A 88 3.47 -5.13 -6.81
C ASN A 88 2.15 -4.50 -7.31
N LYS A 89 1.76 -3.36 -6.78
CA LYS A 89 0.59 -2.60 -7.24
C LYS A 89 0.94 -1.13 -7.49
N VAL A 90 0.30 -0.55 -8.47
CA VAL A 90 0.25 0.90 -8.66
C VAL A 90 -0.76 1.45 -7.66
N THR A 91 -0.33 2.38 -6.83
CA THR A 91 -1.10 2.85 -5.67
C THR A 91 -1.66 4.24 -5.90
N LEU A 92 -2.96 4.38 -5.73
CA LEU A 92 -3.67 5.65 -5.69
C LEU A 92 -4.34 5.81 -4.32
N ILE A 93 -4.17 6.98 -3.72
CA ILE A 93 -4.77 7.29 -2.42
C ILE A 93 -5.63 8.55 -2.48
N GLY A 94 -6.56 8.66 -1.55
CA GLY A 94 -7.38 9.86 -1.41
C GLY A 94 -8.36 9.78 -0.25
N CYS A 95 -8.85 10.96 0.15
CA CYS A 95 -9.91 11.09 1.15
C CYS A 95 -11.05 11.96 0.59
N PRO A 96 -12.17 11.37 0.17
CA PRO A 96 -13.27 12.14 -0.42
C PRO A 96 -13.85 13.16 0.57
N LYS A 97 -13.71 12.92 1.87
CA LYS A 97 -14.17 13.86 2.90
C LYS A 97 -13.29 15.12 2.98
N LEU A 98 -11.96 14.94 2.96
CA LEU A 98 -11.02 16.07 3.03
C LEU A 98 -10.92 16.80 1.69
N ASP A 99 -10.89 16.06 0.60
CA ASP A 99 -10.77 16.61 -0.75
C ASP A 99 -12.07 17.22 -1.29
N GLN A 100 -13.21 16.88 -0.69
CA GLN A 100 -14.55 17.33 -1.09
C GLN A 100 -14.85 17.09 -2.58
N VAL A 101 -14.41 15.94 -3.13
CA VAL A 101 -14.56 15.58 -4.53
C VAL A 101 -15.12 14.17 -4.69
N ASP A 102 -15.80 13.93 -5.82
CA ASP A 102 -16.10 12.60 -6.33
C ASP A 102 -14.96 12.16 -7.26
N TYR A 103 -14.23 11.12 -6.88
CA TYR A 103 -13.14 10.59 -7.70
C TYR A 103 -13.60 9.75 -8.90
N SER A 104 -14.90 9.49 -9.05
CA SER A 104 -15.42 8.53 -10.03
C SER A 104 -14.98 8.86 -11.46
N ASP A 105 -15.02 10.12 -11.87
CA ASP A 105 -14.67 10.52 -13.24
C ASP A 105 -13.17 10.32 -13.50
N LYS A 106 -12.31 10.72 -12.56
CA LYS A 106 -10.87 10.54 -12.64
C LYS A 106 -10.47 9.07 -12.66
N LEU A 107 -11.06 8.27 -11.79
CA LEU A 107 -10.82 6.82 -11.74
C LEU A 107 -11.36 6.12 -13.01
N THR A 108 -12.50 6.57 -13.54
CA THR A 108 -13.04 6.07 -14.82
C THR A 108 -12.03 6.32 -15.95
N GLU A 109 -11.51 7.53 -16.05
CA GLU A 109 -10.52 7.89 -17.07
C GLU A 109 -9.26 7.02 -16.98
N ILE A 110 -8.74 6.83 -15.77
CA ILE A 110 -7.57 5.97 -15.53
C ILE A 110 -7.84 4.53 -15.94
N ILE A 111 -8.96 3.94 -15.52
CA ILE A 111 -9.30 2.54 -15.82
C ILE A 111 -9.59 2.38 -17.33
N GLN A 112 -10.27 3.31 -17.94
CA GLN A 112 -10.66 3.26 -19.35
C GLN A 112 -9.46 3.32 -20.30
N ASN A 113 -8.53 4.24 -20.02
CA ASN A 113 -7.43 4.55 -20.92
C ASN A 113 -6.21 3.63 -20.78
N ASN A 114 -6.16 2.80 -19.73
CA ASN A 114 -5.00 1.97 -19.45
C ASN A 114 -5.37 0.49 -19.34
N ASN A 115 -4.42 -0.40 -19.61
CA ASN A 115 -4.60 -1.84 -19.46
C ASN A 115 -4.45 -2.26 -17.99
N ILE A 116 -5.49 -2.04 -17.18
CA ILE A 116 -5.50 -2.43 -15.77
C ILE A 116 -5.85 -3.92 -15.64
N GLN A 117 -5.08 -4.68 -14.88
CA GLN A 117 -5.29 -6.11 -14.67
C GLN A 117 -6.31 -6.43 -13.57
N SER A 118 -6.29 -5.66 -12.49
CA SER A 118 -7.20 -5.84 -11.34
C SER A 118 -7.27 -4.58 -10.49
N VAL A 119 -8.32 -4.44 -9.69
CA VAL A 119 -8.51 -3.32 -8.78
C VAL A 119 -8.72 -3.83 -7.36
N THR A 120 -7.90 -3.35 -6.43
CA THR A 120 -8.09 -3.56 -4.99
C THR A 120 -8.46 -2.24 -4.35
N ILE A 121 -9.57 -2.19 -3.66
CA ILE A 121 -10.06 -1.03 -2.92
C ILE A 121 -9.84 -1.29 -1.44
N VAL A 122 -9.10 -0.42 -0.75
CA VAL A 122 -8.86 -0.53 0.70
C VAL A 122 -9.41 0.70 1.39
N ARG A 123 -10.31 0.49 2.35
CA ARG A 123 -10.98 1.57 3.07
C ARG A 123 -10.96 1.33 4.58
N MET A 124 -11.18 2.38 5.34
CA MET A 124 -11.50 2.24 6.77
C MET A 124 -12.98 1.89 6.96
N GLU A 125 -13.30 1.28 8.09
CA GLU A 125 -14.69 0.96 8.49
C GLU A 125 -15.58 2.20 8.66
N VAL A 126 -14.97 3.37 8.87
CA VAL A 126 -15.68 4.62 9.15
C VAL A 126 -16.52 5.11 7.95
N PRO A 127 -17.68 5.75 8.20
CA PRO A 127 -18.62 6.14 7.15
C PRO A 127 -18.02 7.07 6.07
N CYS A 128 -17.07 7.94 6.45
CA CYS A 128 -16.44 8.87 5.50
C CYS A 128 -15.67 8.19 4.38
N CYS A 129 -15.22 6.94 4.56
CA CYS A 129 -14.54 6.16 3.52
C CYS A 129 -15.50 5.49 2.51
N GLY A 130 -16.80 5.47 2.78
CA GLY A 130 -17.79 4.94 1.84
C GLY A 130 -17.80 5.65 0.49
N GLY A 131 -17.49 6.94 0.47
CA GLY A 131 -17.40 7.73 -0.76
C GLY A 131 -16.29 7.26 -1.71
N LEU A 132 -15.15 6.80 -1.18
CA LEU A 132 -14.05 6.27 -2.01
C LEU A 132 -14.45 4.92 -2.65
N GLU A 133 -15.07 4.06 -1.88
CA GLU A 133 -15.59 2.77 -2.38
C GLU A 133 -16.64 2.99 -3.48
N MET A 134 -17.60 3.89 -3.25
CA MET A 134 -18.63 4.21 -4.22
C MET A 134 -18.04 4.78 -5.52
N ALA A 135 -17.08 5.71 -5.40
CA ALA A 135 -16.41 6.29 -6.55
C ALA A 135 -15.65 5.24 -7.38
N ALA A 136 -14.93 4.32 -6.71
CA ALA A 136 -14.22 3.25 -7.38
C ALA A 136 -15.16 2.25 -8.07
N LYS A 137 -16.25 1.85 -7.42
CA LYS A 137 -17.28 0.98 -8.02
C LYS A 137 -17.95 1.63 -9.23
N LYS A 138 -18.30 2.91 -9.13
CA LYS A 138 -18.86 3.69 -10.24
C LYS A 138 -17.88 3.78 -11.40
N ALA A 139 -16.61 4.00 -11.12
CA ALA A 139 -15.56 4.03 -12.13
C ALA A 139 -15.39 2.70 -12.86
N LEU A 140 -15.42 1.57 -12.15
CA LEU A 140 -15.41 0.24 -12.74
C LEU A 140 -16.60 0.02 -13.68
N GLN A 141 -17.80 0.41 -13.28
CA GLN A 141 -19.00 0.32 -14.11
C GLN A 141 -18.91 1.21 -15.36
N ASN A 142 -18.50 2.46 -15.18
CA ASN A 142 -18.44 3.44 -16.28
C ASN A 142 -17.30 3.14 -17.27
N SER A 143 -16.26 2.44 -16.84
CA SER A 143 -15.13 2.09 -17.72
C SER A 143 -15.52 1.11 -18.83
N GLY A 144 -16.62 0.37 -18.66
CA GLY A 144 -17.06 -0.66 -19.60
C GLY A 144 -16.12 -1.88 -19.65
N LYS A 145 -15.12 -1.97 -18.77
CA LYS A 145 -14.18 -3.09 -18.70
C LYS A 145 -14.60 -4.10 -17.64
N PHE A 146 -14.48 -5.37 -17.99
CA PHE A 146 -14.68 -6.44 -17.03
C PHE A 146 -13.36 -6.79 -16.35
N LEU A 147 -13.17 -6.26 -15.14
CA LEU A 147 -11.94 -6.41 -14.34
C LEU A 147 -12.24 -7.13 -13.03
N PRO A 148 -11.36 -8.03 -12.57
CA PRO A 148 -11.47 -8.55 -11.22
C PRO A 148 -11.20 -7.42 -10.21
N TRP A 149 -12.06 -7.33 -9.20
CA TRP A 149 -11.93 -6.33 -8.15
C TRP A 149 -12.37 -6.86 -6.80
N GLN A 150 -11.86 -6.25 -5.74
CA GLN A 150 -12.21 -6.56 -4.35
C GLN A 150 -12.20 -5.30 -3.48
N VAL A 151 -12.97 -5.34 -2.40
CA VAL A 151 -12.96 -4.33 -1.34
C VAL A 151 -12.47 -4.97 -0.05
N ILE A 152 -11.54 -4.29 0.60
CA ILE A 152 -11.01 -4.69 1.90
C ILE A 152 -11.26 -3.54 2.87
N THR A 153 -11.85 -3.86 4.02
CA THR A 153 -12.12 -2.89 5.07
C THR A 153 -11.14 -3.10 6.22
N ILE A 154 -10.55 -2.00 6.68
CA ILE A 154 -9.65 -1.97 7.84
C ILE A 154 -10.37 -1.28 8.99
N SER A 155 -10.35 -1.92 10.17
CA SER A 155 -10.89 -1.34 11.39
C SER A 155 -9.99 -0.22 11.93
N ILE A 156 -10.53 0.62 12.81
CA ILE A 156 -9.73 1.64 13.52
C ILE A 156 -8.64 1.03 14.41
N ASP A 157 -8.81 -0.22 14.82
CA ASP A 157 -7.82 -0.98 15.60
C ASP A 157 -6.73 -1.63 14.71
N GLY A 158 -6.76 -1.40 13.41
CA GLY A 158 -5.76 -1.89 12.47
C GLY A 158 -5.90 -3.34 12.07
N ASN A 159 -7.11 -3.91 12.09
CA ASN A 159 -7.38 -5.27 11.64
C ASN A 159 -8.14 -5.27 10.31
N ILE A 160 -7.88 -6.27 9.48
CA ILE A 160 -8.70 -6.52 8.29
C ILE A 160 -10.02 -7.12 8.76
N MET A 161 -11.13 -6.52 8.35
CA MET A 161 -12.48 -7.01 8.64
C MET A 161 -12.92 -7.99 7.55
N GLU A 162 -13.50 -9.12 7.98
CA GLU A 162 -14.13 -10.12 7.11
C GLU A 162 -15.47 -9.62 6.55
#